data_ac3f7a32c28a884106c6f2e2423d1cfe
#
_entry.id   ac3f7a32c28a884106c6f2e2423d1cfe
#
_cell.length_a   1.000
_cell.length_b   1.000
_cell.length_c   1.000
_cell.angle_alpha   90.00
_cell.angle_beta   90.00
_cell.angle_gamma   90.00
#
_symmetry.space_group_name_H-M   'P 1'
#
loop_
_entity.id
_entity.type
_entity.pdbx_description
1 polymer ?
#
loop_
_entity_poly.entity_id
_entity_poly.type
_entity_poly.pdbx_seq_one_letter_code
_entity_poly.pdbx_strand_id
1 'polypeptide(L)'
;MNKFVIMGPNGSGKGTQASRLVKAYNLIHISVGDIFRWNIQNHTKLAAKVQRIMNDGLLVPDDVVEETVKARLDLHDWNYGFILDGFPRNSTQAMFFLESYDIDAVIMIDVPDDAVKQRMMARRMCSRCGIDYNLIFHRPKA
;
A
#
# COMPACT_ATOMS: atom_id res chain seq x y z
N MET A 1 1.18 -15.87 15.11
CA MET A 1 1.71 -15.28 13.86
C MET A 1 0.95 -14.00 13.59
N ASN A 2 1.67 -12.99 13.22
CA ASN A 2 1.12 -11.64 13.19
C ASN A 2 0.65 -11.28 11.76
N LYS A 3 -0.66 -11.16 11.58
CA LYS A 3 -1.29 -10.76 10.32
C LYS A 3 -1.97 -9.42 10.54
N PHE A 4 -1.36 -8.36 10.04
CA PHE A 4 -1.79 -7.00 10.29
C PHE A 4 -2.26 -6.31 9.02
N VAL A 5 -3.20 -5.41 9.19
CA VAL A 5 -3.56 -4.40 8.19
C VAL A 5 -3.15 -3.05 8.76
N ILE A 6 -2.46 -2.23 7.98
CA ILE A 6 -2.15 -0.85 8.35
C ILE A 6 -2.92 0.11 7.45
N MET A 7 -3.61 1.04 8.08
CA MET A 7 -4.48 2.02 7.42
C MET A 7 -4.07 3.43 7.81
N GLY A 8 -4.35 4.36 6.94
CA GLY A 8 -4.10 5.77 7.14
C GLY A 8 -4.06 6.52 5.82
N PRO A 9 -4.28 7.84 5.84
CA PRO A 9 -4.23 8.63 4.61
C PRO A 9 -2.83 8.68 4.02
N ASN A 10 -2.74 8.98 2.73
CA ASN A 10 -1.46 9.27 2.09
C ASN A 10 -0.78 10.44 2.81
N GLY A 11 0.51 10.33 3.07
CA GLY A 11 1.26 11.33 3.83
C GLY A 11 1.17 11.19 5.35
N SER A 12 0.47 10.20 5.88
CA SER A 12 0.39 9.92 7.33
C SER A 12 1.64 9.28 7.93
N GLY A 13 2.56 8.80 7.10
CA GLY A 13 3.71 8.01 7.54
C GLY A 13 3.43 6.51 7.63
N LYS A 14 2.33 6.07 7.07
CA LYS A 14 1.87 4.68 7.07
C LYS A 14 2.95 3.71 6.57
N GLY A 15 3.55 3.96 5.41
CA GLY A 15 4.60 3.12 4.85
C GLY A 15 5.86 3.06 5.71
N THR A 16 6.24 4.17 6.35
CA THR A 16 7.37 4.23 7.29
C THR A 16 7.11 3.37 8.53
N GLN A 17 5.91 3.45 9.10
CA GLN A 17 5.54 2.63 10.24
C GLN A 17 5.41 1.16 9.88
N ALA A 18 4.86 0.85 8.71
CA ALA A 18 4.83 -0.52 8.19
C ALA A 18 6.24 -1.12 8.09
N SER A 19 7.19 -0.39 7.53
CA SER A 19 8.59 -0.83 7.43
C SER A 19 9.25 -1.08 8.79
N ARG A 20 8.92 -0.29 9.81
CA ARG A 20 9.42 -0.51 11.18
C ARG A 20 8.82 -1.78 11.80
N LEU A 21 7.53 -2.00 11.63
CA LEU A 21 6.83 -3.20 12.11
C LEU A 21 7.36 -4.46 11.41
N VAL A 22 7.60 -4.39 10.10
CA VAL A 22 8.21 -5.48 9.33
C VAL A 22 9.53 -5.92 9.95
N LYS A 23 10.39 -4.97 10.30
CA LYS A 23 11.68 -5.27 10.94
C LYS A 23 11.53 -5.80 12.36
N ALA A 24 10.63 -5.20 13.15
CA ALA A 24 10.46 -5.55 14.56
C ALA A 24 9.84 -6.93 14.76
N TYR A 25 8.94 -7.33 13.88
CA TYR A 25 8.18 -8.59 13.99
C TYR A 25 8.52 -9.63 12.91
N ASN A 26 9.51 -9.37 12.09
CA ASN A 26 9.91 -10.23 10.97
C ASN A 26 8.74 -10.58 10.05
N LEU A 27 8.03 -9.55 9.57
CA LEU A 27 6.85 -9.69 8.72
C LEU A 27 7.21 -9.54 7.24
N ILE A 28 6.31 -9.99 6.39
CA ILE A 28 6.33 -9.67 4.96
C ILE A 28 5.48 -8.42 4.72
N HIS A 29 6.02 -7.43 4.04
CA HIS A 29 5.29 -6.23 3.64
C HIS A 29 4.56 -6.48 2.32
N ILE A 30 3.25 -6.44 2.35
CA ILE A 30 2.39 -6.56 1.17
C ILE A 30 1.76 -5.19 0.92
N SER A 31 2.33 -4.42 0.01
CA SER A 31 1.85 -3.11 -0.39
C SER A 31 1.11 -3.20 -1.73
N VAL A 32 -0.15 -2.78 -1.74
CA VAL A 32 -0.96 -2.76 -2.96
C VAL A 32 -0.39 -1.79 -3.99
N GLY A 33 0.12 -0.65 -3.55
CA GLY A 33 0.82 0.30 -4.42
C GLY A 33 2.04 -0.34 -5.09
N ASP A 34 2.83 -1.11 -4.35
CA ASP A 34 3.99 -1.82 -4.89
C ASP A 34 3.59 -2.91 -5.88
N ILE A 35 2.51 -3.63 -5.62
CA ILE A 35 1.97 -4.64 -6.56
C ILE A 35 1.61 -4.00 -7.89
N PHE A 36 0.91 -2.87 -7.88
CA PHE A 36 0.57 -2.15 -9.11
C PHE A 36 1.81 -1.61 -9.83
N ARG A 37 2.76 -1.01 -9.11
CA ARG A 37 4.03 -0.55 -9.70
C ARG A 37 4.82 -1.68 -10.35
N TRP A 38 4.91 -2.82 -9.68
CA TRP A 38 5.57 -4.01 -10.24
C TRP A 38 4.90 -4.47 -11.53
N ASN A 39 3.56 -4.54 -11.55
CA ASN A 39 2.80 -4.93 -12.75
C ASN A 39 3.05 -3.96 -13.92
N ILE A 40 3.10 -2.66 -13.64
CA ILE A 40 3.38 -1.63 -14.66
C ILE A 40 4.79 -1.81 -15.22
N GLN A 41 5.78 -1.98 -14.36
CA GLN A 41 7.17 -2.17 -14.78
C GLN A 41 7.39 -3.43 -15.60
N ASN A 42 6.63 -4.48 -15.33
CA ASN A 42 6.73 -5.76 -16.04
C ASN A 42 5.71 -5.91 -17.18
N HIS A 43 5.01 -4.85 -17.55
CA HIS A 43 4.06 -4.82 -18.67
C HIS A 43 3.04 -5.96 -18.66
N THR A 44 2.47 -6.26 -17.49
CA THR A 44 1.47 -7.32 -17.35
C THR A 44 0.13 -6.94 -17.99
N LYS A 45 -0.72 -7.93 -18.24
CA LYS A 45 -2.10 -7.69 -18.72
C LYS A 45 -2.91 -6.85 -17.73
N LEU A 46 -2.69 -7.06 -16.44
CA LEU A 46 -3.29 -6.25 -15.37
C LEU A 46 -2.85 -4.79 -15.49
N ALA A 47 -1.56 -4.55 -15.71
CA ALA A 47 -1.04 -3.19 -15.91
C ALA A 47 -1.70 -2.49 -17.08
N ALA A 48 -1.88 -3.15 -18.20
CA ALA A 48 -2.55 -2.59 -19.36
C ALA A 48 -4.00 -2.17 -19.07
N LYS A 49 -4.73 -2.99 -18.29
CA LYS A 49 -6.08 -2.69 -17.84
C LYS A 49 -6.11 -1.48 -16.90
N VAL A 50 -5.25 -1.47 -15.90
CA VAL A 50 -5.16 -0.39 -14.90
C VAL A 50 -4.74 0.92 -15.55
N GLN A 51 -3.74 0.91 -16.44
CA GLN A 51 -3.29 2.11 -17.14
C GLN A 51 -4.39 2.75 -17.99
N ARG A 52 -5.18 1.95 -18.71
CA ARG A 52 -6.33 2.49 -19.47
C ARG A 52 -7.30 3.21 -18.56
N ILE A 53 -7.70 2.57 -17.44
CA ILE A 53 -8.61 3.17 -16.46
C ILE A 53 -8.06 4.47 -15.92
N MET A 54 -6.78 4.50 -15.54
CA MET A 54 -6.12 5.69 -15.00
C MET A 54 -5.96 6.79 -16.05
N ASN A 55 -5.64 6.44 -17.29
CA ASN A 55 -5.54 7.41 -18.41
C ASN A 55 -6.88 8.07 -18.73
N ASP A 56 -7.98 7.36 -18.53
CA ASP A 56 -9.33 7.90 -18.67
C ASP A 56 -9.77 8.75 -17.45
N GLY A 57 -8.89 8.95 -16.48
CA GLY A 57 -9.14 9.73 -15.26
C GLY A 57 -10.06 9.03 -14.26
N LEU A 58 -10.27 7.73 -14.41
CA LEU A 58 -11.10 6.92 -13.54
C LEU A 58 -10.29 6.28 -12.40
N LEU A 59 -10.96 6.00 -11.29
CA LEU A 59 -10.40 5.21 -10.21
C LEU A 59 -10.36 3.73 -10.62
N VAL A 60 -9.38 3.01 -10.11
CA VAL A 60 -9.31 1.55 -10.28
C VAL A 60 -10.51 0.93 -9.55
N PRO A 61 -11.38 0.17 -10.24
CA PRO A 61 -12.54 -0.45 -9.62
C PRO A 61 -12.19 -1.40 -8.48
N ASP A 62 -13.07 -1.51 -7.49
CA ASP A 62 -12.87 -2.36 -6.31
C ASP A 62 -12.61 -3.82 -6.68
N ASP A 63 -13.34 -4.38 -7.66
CA ASP A 63 -13.16 -5.75 -8.13
C ASP A 63 -11.75 -6.01 -8.68
N VAL A 64 -11.16 -5.04 -9.37
CA VAL A 64 -9.78 -5.15 -9.88
C VAL A 64 -8.76 -5.12 -8.76
N VAL A 65 -8.98 -4.25 -7.77
CA VAL A 65 -8.11 -4.16 -6.58
C VAL A 65 -8.20 -5.45 -5.77
N GLU A 66 -9.41 -5.94 -5.52
CA GLU A 66 -9.68 -7.17 -4.77
C GLU A 66 -9.04 -8.39 -5.44
N GLU A 67 -9.20 -8.55 -6.75
CA GLU A 67 -8.57 -9.62 -7.52
C GLU A 67 -7.04 -9.56 -7.44
N THR A 68 -6.48 -8.35 -7.51
CA THR A 68 -5.03 -8.13 -7.42
C THR A 68 -4.48 -8.52 -6.04
N VAL A 69 -5.17 -8.10 -4.98
CA VAL A 69 -4.80 -8.44 -3.60
C VAL A 69 -4.92 -9.94 -3.36
N LYS A 70 -6.03 -10.53 -3.81
CA LYS A 70 -6.27 -11.97 -3.70
C LYS A 70 -5.15 -12.77 -4.39
N ALA A 71 -4.83 -12.44 -5.62
CA ALA A 71 -3.76 -13.12 -6.36
C ALA A 71 -2.41 -13.06 -5.63
N ARG A 72 -2.09 -11.92 -5.00
CA ARG A 72 -0.86 -11.77 -4.21
C ARG A 72 -0.90 -12.58 -2.91
N LEU A 73 -2.04 -12.60 -2.20
CA LEU A 73 -2.21 -13.32 -0.95
C LEU A 73 -2.25 -14.84 -1.17
N ASP A 74 -2.78 -15.30 -2.29
CA ASP A 74 -2.78 -16.73 -2.65
C ASP A 74 -1.35 -17.29 -2.86
N LEU A 75 -0.39 -16.42 -3.16
CA LEU A 75 1.03 -16.77 -3.25
C LEU A 75 1.76 -16.70 -1.92
N HIS A 76 1.13 -16.15 -0.88
CA HIS A 76 1.75 -15.98 0.43
C HIS A 76 1.67 -17.26 1.25
N ASP A 77 2.78 -17.64 1.88
CA ASP A 77 2.77 -18.70 2.88
C ASP A 77 2.14 -18.17 4.19
N TRP A 78 0.94 -18.63 4.50
CA TRP A 78 0.17 -18.24 5.69
C TRP A 78 0.80 -18.63 7.03
N ASN A 79 1.87 -19.42 7.00
CA ASN A 79 2.71 -19.67 8.17
C ASN A 79 3.63 -18.49 8.50
N TYR A 80 3.78 -17.52 7.60
CA TYR A 80 4.50 -16.29 7.84
C TYR A 80 3.56 -15.14 8.14
N GLY A 81 3.95 -14.29 9.09
CA GLY A 81 3.25 -13.04 9.36
C GLY A 81 3.42 -12.04 8.22
N PHE A 82 2.43 -11.17 8.07
CA PHE A 82 2.47 -10.09 7.09
C PHE A 82 1.83 -8.81 7.61
N ILE A 83 2.14 -7.70 6.94
CA ILE A 83 1.43 -6.44 7.08
C ILE A 83 0.94 -6.01 5.70
N LEU A 84 -0.38 -5.86 5.58
CA LEU A 84 -1.04 -5.41 4.36
C LEU A 84 -1.19 -3.89 4.41
N ASP A 85 -0.66 -3.22 3.40
CA ASP A 85 -0.62 -1.77 3.31
C ASP A 85 -1.32 -1.28 2.04
N GLY A 86 -2.23 -0.32 2.21
CA GLY A 86 -2.96 0.27 1.11
C GLY A 86 -4.26 -0.44 0.73
N PHE A 87 -4.70 -1.41 1.50
CA PHE A 87 -5.95 -2.14 1.33
C PHE A 87 -6.42 -2.68 2.70
N PRO A 88 -7.71 -2.69 3.03
CA PRO A 88 -8.82 -2.09 2.29
C PRO A 88 -8.84 -0.56 2.36
N ARG A 89 -9.49 0.10 1.40
CA ARG A 89 -9.64 1.57 1.35
C ARG A 89 -11.09 2.05 1.48
N ASN A 90 -12.03 1.13 1.44
CA ASN A 90 -13.46 1.41 1.61
C ASN A 90 -14.16 0.20 2.25
N SER A 91 -15.44 0.37 2.59
CA SER A 91 -16.23 -0.69 3.23
C SER A 91 -16.44 -1.92 2.36
N THR A 92 -16.60 -1.76 1.04
CA THR A 92 -16.76 -2.87 0.10
C THR A 92 -15.54 -3.77 0.09
N GLN A 93 -14.36 -3.18 -0.02
CA GLN A 93 -13.08 -3.89 0.04
C GLN A 93 -12.86 -4.54 1.42
N ALA A 94 -13.24 -3.86 2.50
CA ALA A 94 -13.12 -4.39 3.86
C ALA A 94 -13.99 -5.63 4.07
N MET A 95 -15.23 -5.61 3.61
CA MET A 95 -16.12 -6.78 3.69
C MET A 95 -15.59 -7.97 2.91
N PHE A 96 -15.18 -7.76 1.66
CA PHE A 96 -14.54 -8.79 0.85
C PHE A 96 -13.35 -9.44 1.58
N PHE A 97 -12.50 -8.61 2.17
CA PHE A 97 -11.29 -9.07 2.83
C PHE A 97 -11.59 -9.87 4.10
N LEU A 98 -12.48 -9.38 4.95
CA LEU A 98 -12.84 -10.04 6.21
C LEU A 98 -13.63 -11.34 6.02
N GLU A 99 -14.35 -11.48 4.92
CA GLU A 99 -15.01 -12.73 4.56
C GLU A 99 -14.04 -13.84 4.15
N SER A 100 -12.88 -13.46 3.64
CA SER A 100 -11.92 -14.38 3.02
C SER A 100 -10.67 -14.64 3.86
N TYR A 101 -10.31 -13.73 4.79
CA TYR A 101 -9.03 -13.77 5.48
C TYR A 101 -9.16 -13.40 6.96
N ASP A 102 -8.46 -14.15 7.81
CA ASP A 102 -8.31 -13.85 9.24
C ASP A 102 -7.18 -12.87 9.48
N ILE A 103 -7.46 -11.81 10.23
CA ILE A 103 -6.52 -10.75 10.59
C ILE A 103 -6.43 -10.63 12.10
N ASP A 104 -5.22 -10.51 12.64
CA ASP A 104 -4.99 -10.38 14.07
C ASP A 104 -5.23 -8.96 14.59
N ALA A 105 -4.87 -7.95 13.79
CA ALA A 105 -5.08 -6.54 14.15
C ALA A 105 -5.11 -5.61 12.96
N VAL A 106 -5.84 -4.52 13.11
CA VAL A 106 -5.83 -3.36 12.22
C VAL A 106 -5.16 -2.19 12.94
N ILE A 107 -4.15 -1.61 12.32
CA ILE A 107 -3.39 -0.47 12.84
C ILE A 107 -3.78 0.77 12.05
N MET A 108 -4.43 1.71 12.71
CA MET A 108 -4.80 2.99 12.13
C MET A 108 -3.76 4.05 12.48
N ILE A 109 -3.18 4.66 11.46
CA ILE A 109 -2.31 5.83 11.62
C ILE A 109 -3.16 7.08 11.55
N ASP A 110 -3.39 7.68 12.70
CA ASP A 110 -4.15 8.91 12.85
C ASP A 110 -3.20 10.11 12.97
N VAL A 111 -3.30 11.02 12.01
CA VAL A 111 -2.48 12.23 11.93
C VAL A 111 -3.37 13.41 11.57
N PRO A 112 -3.21 14.59 12.21
CA PRO A 112 -3.96 15.79 11.86
C PRO A 112 -3.88 16.14 10.39
N ASP A 113 -4.97 16.58 9.79
CA ASP A 113 -5.08 16.89 8.37
C ASP A 113 -4.03 17.89 7.88
N ASP A 114 -3.72 18.90 8.69
CA ASP A 114 -2.69 19.88 8.35
C ASP A 114 -1.30 19.25 8.22
N ALA A 115 -0.95 18.34 9.11
CA ALA A 115 0.30 17.61 9.04
C ALA A 115 0.34 16.69 7.82
N VAL A 116 -0.77 16.03 7.49
CA VAL A 116 -0.89 15.20 6.28
C VAL A 116 -0.68 16.05 5.03
N LYS A 117 -1.36 17.20 4.92
CA LYS A 117 -1.19 18.14 3.79
C LYS A 117 0.25 18.57 3.61
N GLN A 118 0.91 19.01 4.68
CA GLN A 118 2.31 19.44 4.64
C GLN A 118 3.23 18.32 4.15
N ARG A 119 3.04 17.10 4.63
CA ARG A 119 3.84 15.95 4.22
C ARG A 119 3.61 15.57 2.77
N MET A 120 2.36 15.59 2.30
CA MET A 120 2.03 15.31 0.91
C MET A 120 2.64 16.34 -0.04
N MET A 121 2.57 17.61 0.29
CA MET A 121 3.16 18.68 -0.52
C MET A 121 4.68 18.63 -0.56
N ALA A 122 5.30 18.12 0.50
CA ALA A 122 6.76 17.97 0.60
C ALA A 122 7.29 16.64 0.03
N ARG A 123 6.41 15.69 -0.28
CA ARG A 123 6.79 14.38 -0.81
C ARG A 123 7.36 14.51 -2.22
N ARG A 124 8.47 13.83 -2.45
CA ARG A 124 9.10 13.71 -3.77
C ARG A 124 9.54 12.26 -3.97
N MET A 125 9.38 11.80 -5.17
CA MET A 125 9.88 10.48 -5.57
C MET A 125 11.05 10.67 -6.55
N CYS A 126 12.12 9.94 -6.32
CA CYS A 126 13.24 9.95 -7.24
C CYS A 126 12.83 9.28 -8.56
N SER A 127 12.94 10.00 -9.67
CA SER A 127 12.63 9.46 -11.00
C SER A 127 13.57 8.34 -11.45
N ARG A 128 14.75 8.28 -10.86
CA ARG A 128 15.79 7.30 -11.22
C ARG A 128 15.68 5.99 -10.44
N CYS A 129 15.44 6.03 -9.13
CA CYS A 129 15.46 4.84 -8.28
C CYS A 129 14.15 4.57 -7.53
N GLY A 130 13.14 5.45 -7.66
CA GLY A 130 11.84 5.29 -7.02
C GLY A 130 11.81 5.54 -5.51
N ILE A 131 12.93 5.96 -4.89
CA ILE A 131 12.98 6.24 -3.46
C ILE A 131 12.14 7.49 -3.16
N ASP A 132 11.31 7.39 -2.13
CA ASP A 132 10.54 8.51 -1.61
C ASP A 132 11.40 9.40 -0.73
N TYR A 133 11.34 10.69 -1.00
CA TYR A 133 11.94 11.76 -0.19
C TYR A 133 10.88 12.69 0.35
N ASN A 134 11.23 13.41 1.40
CA ASN A 134 10.42 14.48 1.95
C ASN A 134 11.28 15.73 2.11
N LEU A 135 10.89 16.84 1.49
CA LEU A 135 11.66 18.08 1.50
C LEU A 135 11.80 18.70 2.89
N ILE A 136 10.96 18.30 3.85
CA ILE A 136 10.99 18.77 5.23
C ILE A 136 11.89 17.85 6.09
N PHE A 137 11.70 16.54 6.01
CA PHE A 137 12.26 15.57 6.95
C PHE A 137 13.38 14.70 6.37
N HIS A 138 13.35 14.46 5.08
CA HIS A 138 14.30 13.54 4.43
C HIS A 138 14.61 14.02 3.01
N ARG A 139 15.46 15.04 2.92
CA ARG A 139 15.91 15.58 1.63
C ARG A 139 16.88 14.63 0.93
N PRO A 140 16.85 14.55 -0.41
CA PRO A 140 17.90 13.85 -1.14
C PRO A 140 19.25 14.51 -0.86
N LYS A 141 20.27 13.69 -0.68
CA LYS A 141 21.66 14.18 -0.65
C LYS A 141 22.06 14.52 -2.08
N ALA A 142 22.71 15.64 -2.24
CA ALA A 142 23.22 16.09 -3.53
C ALA A 142 24.26 15.12 -4.11
#